data_7194e0c80ac0acd42cfa700a353f7138
#
_entry.id   7194e0c80ac0acd42cfa700a353f7138
#
_cell.length_a   1.000
_cell.length_b   1.000
_cell.length_c   1.000
_cell.angle_alpha   90.00
_cell.angle_beta   90.00
_cell.angle_gamma   90.00
#
_symmetry.space_group_name_H-M   'P 1'
#
loop_
_entity.id
_entity.type
_entity.pdbx_description
1 polymer ?
#
loop_
_entity_poly.entity_id
_entity_poly.type
_entity_poly.pdbx_seq_one_letter_code
_entity_poly.pdbx_strand_id
1 'polypeptide(L)'
;MKKILLSVLIAAICTISADCKSVKGSVKDARGKGISGVVVSDGLNTAVTKGGGRFKLEVNEDSRFVFISTPSGYVSKTLKGSECFFKELKDGVKSYDFVVTQNKKDDTNHNVIVIADPQISERSELEELKPYATDIEDFVIKSDGDYTFGLCLGDIVGWDHTIYNDYNKIMAGTKIDFRHVIGNHDMTNYGRSHETSMKDYENMYGPAWYSFNVGKVHYIVLNDNYYVGRDYFYIGLIDERQLRWLENDLSYVPAGSTVVLAMHIPTTLGQEDRDAFQYGTIGDNLANKTALYAMLEPYKALILSGHMHTSDFQKISDNISEINIAGLCGAWWCGTTCIDGTPAGYKAFDFNGDNIKWIYKGCGHKTEYQFNAYIDPDQPGHIVANVWDYDPAWKVEYYEDGKKVCDMEQFTGTDMKARELYKDPSSLKRNWVYAAQTSHLFKAPMTKGARKLEVKVTDRFGRTYSKIIHYELPN
;
A
#
# COMPACT_ATOMS: atom_id res chain seq x y z
N MET A 1 -30.24 59.74 53.70
CA MET A 1 -30.07 59.77 52.22
C MET A 1 -28.74 59.07 51.86
N LYS A 2 -28.76 57.84 51.49
CA LYS A 2 -27.57 57.09 51.12
C LYS A 2 -27.51 57.05 49.56
N LYS A 3 -26.48 57.66 49.01
CA LYS A 3 -26.22 57.61 47.54
C LYS A 3 -25.56 56.26 47.21
N ILE A 4 -26.23 55.48 46.38
CA ILE A 4 -25.69 54.25 45.80
C ILE A 4 -24.95 54.67 44.53
N LEU A 5 -23.63 54.47 44.51
CA LEU A 5 -22.80 54.59 43.33
C LEU A 5 -22.90 53.26 42.56
N LEU A 6 -23.48 53.36 41.36
CA LEU A 6 -23.53 52.21 40.42
C LEU A 6 -22.28 52.23 39.55
N SER A 7 -21.34 51.37 39.85
CA SER A 7 -20.12 51.18 39.02
C SER A 7 -20.44 50.27 37.82
N VAL A 8 -20.49 50.82 36.62
CA VAL A 8 -20.63 50.07 35.37
C VAL A 8 -19.28 49.49 34.98
N LEU A 9 -19.10 48.19 35.16
CA LEU A 9 -17.93 47.43 34.69
C LEU A 9 -18.09 47.16 33.21
N ILE A 10 -17.41 47.89 32.34
CA ILE A 10 -17.34 47.60 30.91
C ILE A 10 -16.34 46.43 30.73
N ALA A 11 -16.85 45.22 30.56
CA ALA A 11 -16.04 44.11 30.16
C ALA A 11 -15.68 44.27 28.65
N ALA A 12 -14.44 44.67 28.39
CA ALA A 12 -13.88 44.58 27.04
C ALA A 12 -13.75 43.11 26.66
N ILE A 13 -14.67 42.60 25.88
CA ILE A 13 -14.53 41.30 25.22
C ILE A 13 -13.47 41.48 24.13
N CYS A 14 -12.21 41.19 24.47
CA CYS A 14 -11.21 40.93 23.44
C CYS A 14 -11.64 39.68 22.66
N THR A 15 -12.32 39.87 21.56
CA THR A 15 -12.40 38.83 20.53
C THR A 15 -10.99 38.66 19.99
N ILE A 16 -10.27 37.66 20.48
CA ILE A 16 -9.10 37.14 19.79
C ILE A 16 -9.65 36.51 18.51
N SER A 17 -9.70 37.28 17.43
CA SER A 17 -9.78 36.72 16.11
C SER A 17 -8.47 36.00 15.89
N ALA A 18 -8.46 34.67 16.03
CA ALA A 18 -7.39 33.88 15.48
C ALA A 18 -7.29 34.25 13.99
N ASP A 19 -6.25 34.98 13.61
CA ASP A 19 -5.96 35.28 12.21
C ASP A 19 -5.68 33.95 11.52
N CYS A 20 -6.75 33.35 10.97
CA CYS A 20 -6.64 32.09 10.25
C CYS A 20 -5.74 32.36 9.03
N LYS A 21 -4.54 31.81 9.05
CA LYS A 21 -3.55 31.96 7.97
C LYS A 21 -4.18 31.43 6.70
N SER A 22 -4.37 32.26 5.68
CA SER A 22 -4.90 31.82 4.40
C SER A 22 -3.88 31.97 3.28
N VAL A 23 -3.84 31.01 2.38
CA VAL A 23 -3.04 31.04 1.15
C VAL A 23 -3.95 31.04 -0.08
N LYS A 24 -3.44 31.54 -1.18
CA LYS A 24 -4.10 31.54 -2.48
C LYS A 24 -3.17 30.97 -3.54
N GLY A 25 -3.72 30.65 -4.70
CA GLY A 25 -2.91 30.20 -5.82
C GLY A 25 -3.77 29.78 -7.00
N SER A 26 -3.13 29.08 -7.92
CA SER A 26 -3.79 28.52 -9.08
C SER A 26 -3.24 27.16 -9.46
N VAL A 27 -4.10 26.33 -10.07
CA VAL A 27 -3.70 25.08 -10.73
C VAL A 27 -3.90 25.29 -12.23
N LYS A 28 -2.83 25.11 -13.01
CA LYS A 28 -2.81 25.32 -14.45
C LYS A 28 -2.19 24.16 -15.20
N ASP A 29 -2.58 23.97 -16.44
CA ASP A 29 -1.86 23.08 -17.34
C ASP A 29 -0.52 23.72 -17.82
N ALA A 30 0.32 22.93 -18.51
CA ALA A 30 1.59 23.38 -19.03
C ALA A 30 1.47 24.52 -20.08
N ARG A 31 0.28 24.78 -20.62
CA ARG A 31 -0.02 25.89 -21.54
C ARG A 31 -0.55 27.13 -20.83
N GLY A 32 -0.64 27.09 -19.48
CA GLY A 32 -1.10 28.20 -18.66
C GLY A 32 -2.62 28.28 -18.52
N LYS A 33 -3.40 27.33 -19.05
CA LYS A 33 -4.86 27.26 -18.89
C LYS A 33 -5.19 26.79 -17.47
N GLY A 34 -6.01 27.55 -16.76
CA GLY A 34 -6.47 27.19 -15.41
C GLY A 34 -7.40 25.98 -15.42
N ILE A 35 -7.22 25.10 -14.44
CA ILE A 35 -8.01 23.88 -14.24
C ILE A 35 -8.94 24.10 -13.04
N SER A 36 -10.25 24.07 -13.26
CA SER A 36 -11.28 24.17 -12.21
C SER A 36 -11.63 22.78 -11.69
N GLY A 37 -12.12 22.70 -10.44
CA GLY A 37 -12.56 21.43 -9.84
C GLY A 37 -11.43 20.62 -9.18
N VAL A 38 -10.19 21.15 -9.12
CA VAL A 38 -9.09 20.48 -8.44
C VAL A 38 -9.18 20.72 -6.94
N VAL A 39 -9.15 19.68 -6.15
CA VAL A 39 -9.07 19.76 -4.69
C VAL A 39 -7.65 20.17 -4.29
N VAL A 40 -7.57 21.19 -3.43
CA VAL A 40 -6.31 21.66 -2.82
C VAL A 40 -6.44 21.52 -1.32
N SER A 41 -5.41 21.02 -0.67
CA SER A 41 -5.42 20.74 0.77
C SER A 41 -4.14 21.16 1.45
N ASP A 42 -4.22 21.30 2.78
CA ASP A 42 -3.07 21.43 3.68
C ASP A 42 -2.87 20.21 4.59
N GLY A 43 -3.60 19.12 4.30
CA GLY A 43 -3.62 17.90 5.11
C GLY A 43 -4.64 17.92 6.25
N LEU A 44 -5.50 18.95 6.31
CA LEU A 44 -6.67 19.04 7.18
C LEU A 44 -7.82 19.72 6.44
N ASN A 45 -7.62 20.95 6.02
CA ASN A 45 -8.60 21.75 5.30
C ASN A 45 -8.49 21.48 3.80
N THR A 46 -9.60 21.68 3.09
CA THR A 46 -9.69 21.52 1.64
C THR A 46 -10.36 22.74 0.99
N ALA A 47 -10.00 23.00 -0.24
CA ALA A 47 -10.66 23.97 -1.10
C ALA A 47 -10.66 23.46 -2.55
N VAL A 48 -11.61 23.93 -3.36
CA VAL A 48 -11.69 23.53 -4.78
C VAL A 48 -11.37 24.73 -5.68
N THR A 49 -10.55 24.50 -6.70
CA THR A 49 -10.23 25.52 -7.69
C THR A 49 -11.46 25.93 -8.48
N LYS A 50 -11.63 27.23 -8.71
CA LYS A 50 -12.73 27.85 -9.47
C LYS A 50 -12.22 28.44 -10.79
N GLY A 51 -12.99 29.29 -11.44
CA GLY A 51 -12.66 29.87 -12.73
C GLY A 51 -11.22 30.37 -12.85
N GLY A 52 -10.52 29.93 -13.91
CA GLY A 52 -9.10 30.19 -14.13
C GLY A 52 -8.17 29.37 -13.23
N GLY A 53 -8.66 28.28 -12.62
CA GLY A 53 -7.90 27.39 -11.76
C GLY A 53 -7.54 27.98 -10.39
N ARG A 54 -8.16 29.07 -9.97
CA ARG A 54 -7.81 29.79 -8.73
C ARG A 54 -8.44 29.15 -7.50
N PHE A 55 -7.68 29.20 -6.39
CA PHE A 55 -8.14 28.77 -5.06
C PHE A 55 -7.77 29.77 -3.96
N LYS A 56 -8.48 29.69 -2.84
CA LYS A 56 -8.12 30.26 -1.55
C LYS A 56 -8.34 29.15 -0.51
N LEU A 57 -7.32 28.84 0.26
CA LEU A 57 -7.33 27.80 1.30
C LEU A 57 -6.99 28.43 2.64
N GLU A 58 -7.80 28.15 3.64
CA GLU A 58 -7.46 28.42 5.05
C GLU A 58 -6.50 27.30 5.50
N VAL A 59 -5.36 27.69 6.09
CA VAL A 59 -4.28 26.76 6.41
C VAL A 59 -4.17 26.61 7.92
N ASN A 60 -4.12 25.40 8.39
CA ASN A 60 -3.83 25.09 9.79
C ASN A 60 -2.37 25.48 10.12
N GLU A 61 -2.12 25.97 11.32
CA GLU A 61 -0.79 26.43 11.74
C GLU A 61 0.28 25.34 11.77
N ASP A 62 -0.14 24.10 12.04
CA ASP A 62 0.73 22.92 12.07
C ASP A 62 0.91 22.26 10.69
N SER A 63 0.28 22.80 9.65
CA SER A 63 0.42 22.23 8.29
C SER A 63 1.78 22.58 7.71
N ARG A 64 2.46 21.55 7.21
CA ARG A 64 3.76 21.69 6.56
C ARG A 64 3.67 21.97 5.07
N PHE A 65 2.64 21.45 4.43
CA PHE A 65 2.48 21.50 2.97
C PHE A 65 1.14 22.10 2.55
N VAL A 66 1.11 22.62 1.34
CA VAL A 66 -0.09 22.75 0.51
C VAL A 66 0.09 21.85 -0.70
N PHE A 67 -0.93 21.07 -1.03
CA PHE A 67 -0.88 20.07 -2.10
C PHE A 67 -2.19 20.00 -2.87
N ILE A 68 -2.13 19.39 -4.04
CA ILE A 68 -3.30 19.17 -4.91
C ILE A 68 -3.61 17.68 -4.99
N SER A 69 -4.90 17.32 -4.99
CA SER A 69 -5.34 16.04 -5.50
C SER A 69 -5.22 16.09 -7.02
N THR A 70 -4.13 15.50 -7.57
CA THR A 70 -3.87 15.53 -9.03
C THR A 70 -5.10 15.05 -9.78
N PRO A 71 -5.69 15.85 -10.68
CA PRO A 71 -6.91 15.44 -11.35
C PRO A 71 -6.66 14.39 -12.44
N SER A 72 -7.65 13.54 -12.71
CA SER A 72 -7.62 12.59 -13.83
C SER A 72 -7.30 13.30 -15.16
N GLY A 73 -6.55 12.62 -16.03
CA GLY A 73 -6.04 13.16 -17.29
C GLY A 73 -4.80 14.03 -17.16
N TYR A 74 -4.25 14.18 -15.95
CA TYR A 74 -3.05 14.99 -15.70
C TYR A 74 -2.05 14.25 -14.82
N VAL A 75 -0.79 14.64 -14.96
CA VAL A 75 0.33 14.19 -14.12
C VAL A 75 1.07 15.39 -13.56
N SER A 76 1.57 15.29 -12.35
CA SER A 76 2.47 16.26 -11.74
C SER A 76 3.90 16.05 -12.24
N LYS A 77 4.74 17.09 -12.13
CA LYS A 77 6.15 16.95 -12.44
C LYS A 77 6.82 15.99 -11.45
N THR A 78 7.64 15.09 -11.96
CA THR A 78 8.47 14.21 -11.14
C THR A 78 9.81 14.87 -10.80
N LEU A 79 10.18 14.82 -9.52
CA LEU A 79 11.49 15.20 -9.01
C LEU A 79 12.01 14.09 -8.10
N LYS A 80 13.27 13.69 -8.30
CA LYS A 80 13.95 12.65 -7.50
C LYS A 80 13.18 11.30 -7.43
N GLY A 81 12.43 10.96 -8.47
CA GLY A 81 11.66 9.73 -8.53
C GLY A 81 10.29 9.78 -7.86
N SER A 82 9.84 10.96 -7.37
CA SER A 82 8.51 11.17 -6.81
C SER A 82 7.79 12.32 -7.51
N GLU A 83 6.47 12.22 -7.67
CA GLU A 83 5.66 13.30 -8.23
C GLU A 83 5.54 14.49 -7.28
N CYS A 84 5.73 15.70 -7.81
CA CYS A 84 5.66 16.96 -7.04
C CYS A 84 4.28 17.60 -7.15
N PHE A 85 3.31 17.02 -6.47
CA PHE A 85 1.94 17.56 -6.33
C PHE A 85 1.79 18.52 -5.14
N PHE A 86 2.87 18.80 -4.41
CA PHE A 86 2.88 19.58 -3.17
C PHE A 86 3.91 20.72 -3.20
N LYS A 87 3.75 21.65 -2.25
CA LYS A 87 4.71 22.70 -1.93
C LYS A 87 4.79 22.90 -0.43
N GLU A 88 5.99 23.09 0.08
CA GLU A 88 6.22 23.42 1.49
C GLU A 88 5.69 24.82 1.81
N LEU A 89 4.90 24.94 2.89
CA LEU A 89 4.41 26.20 3.40
C LEU A 89 5.57 26.97 4.05
N LYS A 90 5.76 28.23 3.63
CA LYS A 90 6.83 29.08 4.12
C LYS A 90 6.27 30.36 4.70
N ASP A 91 6.94 30.86 5.75
CA ASP A 91 6.55 32.13 6.36
C ASP A 91 6.64 33.27 5.36
N GLY A 92 5.62 34.14 5.38
CA GLY A 92 5.50 35.27 4.48
C GLY A 92 5.04 34.93 3.08
N VAL A 93 5.06 33.68 2.65
CA VAL A 93 4.56 33.25 1.34
C VAL A 93 3.05 33.02 1.40
N LYS A 94 2.32 33.76 0.58
CA LYS A 94 0.85 33.73 0.53
C LYS A 94 0.28 33.19 -0.79
N SER A 95 1.15 32.85 -1.76
CA SER A 95 0.71 32.37 -3.07
C SER A 95 1.46 31.12 -3.49
N TYR A 96 0.69 30.09 -3.88
CA TYR A 96 1.17 28.75 -4.27
C TYR A 96 0.51 28.33 -5.57
N ASP A 97 1.29 28.35 -6.67
CA ASP A 97 0.79 27.96 -7.99
C ASP A 97 1.29 26.54 -8.33
N PHE A 98 0.41 25.73 -8.92
CA PHE A 98 0.71 24.38 -9.38
C PHE A 98 0.59 24.32 -10.90
N VAL A 99 1.50 23.53 -11.50
CA VAL A 99 1.44 23.23 -12.93
C VAL A 99 1.41 21.71 -13.08
N VAL A 100 0.38 21.22 -13.77
CA VAL A 100 0.22 19.82 -14.12
C VAL A 100 0.31 19.66 -15.63
N THR A 101 0.77 18.51 -16.08
CA THR A 101 0.91 18.20 -17.51
C THR A 101 -0.21 17.26 -17.91
N GLN A 102 -0.86 17.52 -19.03
CA GLN A 102 -1.86 16.60 -19.57
C GLN A 102 -1.20 15.24 -19.81
N ASN A 103 -1.82 14.18 -19.32
CA ASN A 103 -1.37 12.83 -19.59
C ASN A 103 -1.39 12.59 -21.11
N LYS A 104 -0.33 12.00 -21.65
CA LYS A 104 -0.24 11.68 -23.08
C LYS A 104 -1.10 10.47 -23.45
N LYS A 105 -1.40 9.62 -22.47
CA LYS A 105 -2.25 8.43 -22.60
C LYS A 105 -3.60 8.70 -21.96
N ASP A 106 -4.66 8.11 -22.48
CA ASP A 106 -5.95 8.07 -21.79
C ASP A 106 -5.77 7.22 -20.51
N ASP A 107 -6.08 7.79 -19.38
CA ASP A 107 -5.93 7.16 -18.07
C ASP A 107 -7.25 6.50 -17.58
N THR A 108 -8.30 6.49 -18.41
CA THR A 108 -9.55 5.77 -18.13
C THR A 108 -9.29 4.28 -17.91
N ASN A 109 -8.39 3.74 -18.72
CA ASN A 109 -7.78 2.43 -18.52
C ASN A 109 -6.33 2.64 -18.09
N HIS A 110 -5.92 2.01 -17.00
CA HIS A 110 -4.57 2.19 -16.48
C HIS A 110 -4.10 0.99 -15.67
N ASN A 111 -2.79 0.85 -15.58
CA ASN A 111 -2.15 -0.19 -14.79
C ASN A 111 -1.48 0.40 -13.54
N VAL A 112 -1.50 -0.35 -12.46
CA VAL A 112 -0.81 0.02 -11.22
C VAL A 112 0.11 -1.13 -10.79
N ILE A 113 1.39 -0.85 -10.71
CA ILE A 113 2.36 -1.76 -10.12
C ILE A 113 2.47 -1.44 -8.63
N VAL A 114 2.11 -2.39 -7.79
CA VAL A 114 2.13 -2.21 -6.34
C VAL A 114 3.22 -3.07 -5.74
N ILE A 115 4.16 -2.42 -5.10
CA ILE A 115 5.23 -3.04 -4.31
C ILE A 115 5.01 -2.70 -2.83
N ALA A 116 5.43 -3.59 -1.96
CA ALA A 116 5.44 -3.38 -0.51
C ALA A 116 6.83 -3.72 0.03
N ASP A 117 7.25 -3.05 1.08
CA ASP A 117 8.41 -3.43 1.89
C ASP A 117 9.69 -3.69 1.06
N PRO A 118 10.17 -2.74 0.24
CA PRO A 118 11.51 -2.87 -0.34
C PRO A 118 12.59 -2.91 0.74
N GLN A 119 12.39 -2.21 1.82
CA GLN A 119 13.08 -2.24 3.13
C GLN A 119 14.61 -2.38 3.04
N ILE A 120 15.21 -1.53 2.21
CA ILE A 120 16.66 -1.48 2.04
C ILE A 120 17.31 -0.99 3.34
N SER A 121 17.93 -1.89 4.10
CA SER A 121 18.59 -1.58 5.36
C SER A 121 20.09 -1.34 5.20
N GLU A 122 20.69 -1.90 4.16
CA GLU A 122 22.12 -1.80 3.86
C GLU A 122 22.34 -1.47 2.39
N ARG A 123 23.36 -0.67 2.07
CA ARG A 123 23.66 -0.30 0.68
C ARG A 123 23.99 -1.50 -0.22
N SER A 124 24.43 -2.62 0.32
CA SER A 124 24.62 -3.88 -0.40
C SER A 124 23.31 -4.42 -1.00
N GLU A 125 22.18 -4.21 -0.33
CA GLU A 125 20.84 -4.66 -0.76
C GLU A 125 20.32 -3.89 -1.99
N LEU A 126 20.90 -2.73 -2.27
CA LEU A 126 20.62 -1.99 -3.51
C LEU A 126 21.02 -2.81 -4.76
N GLU A 127 22.07 -3.64 -4.66
CA GLU A 127 22.46 -4.53 -5.75
C GLU A 127 21.44 -5.67 -5.95
N GLU A 128 20.84 -6.13 -4.85
CA GLU A 128 19.80 -7.16 -4.88
C GLU A 128 18.47 -6.61 -5.42
N LEU A 129 18.20 -5.31 -5.23
CA LEU A 129 17.02 -4.61 -5.77
C LEU A 129 17.06 -4.43 -7.31
N LYS A 130 18.25 -4.26 -7.91
CA LYS A 130 18.38 -3.97 -9.35
C LYS A 130 17.70 -5.00 -10.26
N PRO A 131 17.87 -6.31 -10.07
CA PRO A 131 17.15 -7.32 -10.85
C PRO A 131 15.62 -7.20 -10.73
N TYR A 132 15.11 -6.77 -9.57
CA TYR A 132 13.67 -6.60 -9.36
C TYR A 132 13.14 -5.37 -10.10
N ALA A 133 13.89 -4.27 -10.09
CA ALA A 133 13.56 -3.11 -10.90
C ALA A 133 13.54 -3.44 -12.41
N THR A 134 14.48 -4.28 -12.88
CA THR A 134 14.50 -4.77 -14.26
C THR A 134 13.30 -5.68 -14.56
N ASP A 135 12.90 -6.57 -13.65
CA ASP A 135 11.71 -7.43 -13.81
C ASP A 135 10.44 -6.58 -13.93
N ILE A 136 10.32 -5.50 -13.14
CA ILE A 136 9.20 -4.55 -13.23
C ILE A 136 9.23 -3.82 -14.58
N GLU A 137 10.39 -3.30 -15.04
CA GLU A 137 10.53 -2.65 -16.34
C GLU A 137 10.08 -3.58 -17.47
N ASP A 138 10.57 -4.83 -17.47
CA ASP A 138 10.20 -5.84 -18.47
C ASP A 138 8.70 -6.16 -18.46
N PHE A 139 8.08 -6.21 -17.29
CA PHE A 139 6.65 -6.43 -17.16
C PHE A 139 5.84 -5.25 -17.70
N VAL A 140 6.24 -4.02 -17.36
CA VAL A 140 5.57 -2.79 -17.82
C VAL A 140 5.69 -2.63 -19.34
N ILE A 141 6.85 -2.91 -19.92
CA ILE A 141 7.05 -2.86 -21.38
C ILE A 141 6.11 -3.83 -22.11
N LYS A 142 5.86 -5.00 -21.53
CA LYS A 142 4.96 -6.01 -22.11
C LYS A 142 3.47 -5.71 -21.94
N SER A 143 3.12 -4.82 -21.00
CA SER A 143 1.74 -4.41 -20.69
C SER A 143 1.22 -3.33 -21.65
N ASP A 144 1.44 -3.44 -22.90
CA ASP A 144 1.34 -2.52 -24.01
C ASP A 144 0.22 -1.45 -23.93
N GLY A 145 0.62 -0.20 -23.95
CA GLY A 145 -0.22 0.95 -24.37
C GLY A 145 -0.83 1.80 -23.27
N ASP A 146 -1.26 1.27 -22.14
CA ASP A 146 -2.00 2.02 -21.12
C ASP A 146 -1.10 2.89 -20.21
N TYR A 147 -1.70 3.90 -19.57
CA TYR A 147 -1.02 4.65 -18.53
C TYR A 147 -0.67 3.73 -17.37
N THR A 148 0.58 3.72 -16.94
CA THR A 148 1.06 2.87 -15.85
C THR A 148 1.82 3.71 -14.83
N PHE A 149 1.52 3.51 -13.56
CA PHE A 149 2.26 4.12 -12.45
C PHE A 149 2.48 3.09 -11.33
N GLY A 150 3.30 3.44 -10.34
CA GLY A 150 3.61 2.58 -9.21
C GLY A 150 3.03 3.10 -7.89
N LEU A 151 2.72 2.19 -6.98
CA LEU A 151 2.50 2.44 -5.56
C LEU A 151 3.54 1.65 -4.76
N CYS A 152 4.20 2.31 -3.80
CA CYS A 152 5.05 1.67 -2.82
C CYS A 152 4.38 1.81 -1.45
N LEU A 153 4.03 0.68 -0.83
CA LEU A 153 3.20 0.63 0.38
C LEU A 153 4.00 0.79 1.68
N GLY A 154 5.07 1.56 1.65
CA GLY A 154 5.87 1.86 2.85
C GLY A 154 7.04 0.91 3.07
N ASP A 155 7.76 1.16 4.15
CA ASP A 155 9.03 0.51 4.47
C ASP A 155 9.99 0.53 3.27
N ILE A 156 10.16 1.74 2.71
CA ILE A 156 10.98 1.97 1.52
C ILE A 156 12.44 1.61 1.83
N VAL A 157 12.91 2.03 3.00
CA VAL A 157 14.23 1.71 3.55
C VAL A 157 14.07 1.12 4.94
N GLY A 158 15.13 0.51 5.46
CA GLY A 158 15.14 0.01 6.84
C GLY A 158 15.38 1.15 7.84
N TRP A 159 16.64 1.36 8.24
CA TRP A 159 16.96 2.34 9.29
C TRP A 159 17.70 3.58 8.79
N ASP A 160 18.31 3.49 7.61
CA ASP A 160 19.16 4.54 7.04
C ASP A 160 18.42 5.30 5.94
N HIS A 161 17.74 6.40 6.31
CA HIS A 161 17.00 7.26 5.38
C HIS A 161 17.91 7.96 4.33
N THR A 162 19.24 7.94 4.51
CA THR A 162 20.16 8.45 3.48
C THR A 162 20.16 7.58 2.21
N ILE A 163 19.60 6.38 2.28
CA ILE A 163 19.47 5.44 1.16
C ILE A 163 18.35 5.83 0.18
N TYR A 164 17.36 6.64 0.57
CA TYR A 164 16.24 7.03 -0.31
C TYR A 164 16.66 7.48 -1.71
N ASN A 165 17.71 8.30 -1.81
CA ASN A 165 18.18 8.77 -3.11
C ASN A 165 18.71 7.64 -4.01
N ASP A 166 19.36 6.65 -3.45
CA ASP A 166 19.92 5.52 -4.20
C ASP A 166 18.82 4.53 -4.58
N TYR A 167 17.87 4.28 -3.68
CA TYR A 167 16.64 3.54 -3.99
C TYR A 167 15.89 4.20 -5.16
N ASN A 168 15.61 5.49 -5.09
CA ASN A 168 14.90 6.23 -6.15
C ASN A 168 15.61 6.17 -7.49
N LYS A 169 16.97 6.19 -7.53
CA LYS A 169 17.74 6.03 -8.78
C LYS A 169 17.53 4.66 -9.42
N ILE A 170 17.47 3.60 -8.60
CA ILE A 170 17.22 2.23 -9.10
C ILE A 170 15.79 2.13 -9.59
N MET A 171 14.82 2.59 -8.81
CA MET A 171 13.40 2.53 -9.17
C MET A 171 13.05 3.39 -10.39
N ALA A 172 13.78 4.46 -10.67
CA ALA A 172 13.65 5.20 -11.94
C ALA A 172 13.96 4.32 -13.17
N GLY A 173 14.70 3.23 -13.00
CA GLY A 173 14.95 2.23 -14.04
C GLY A 173 13.69 1.51 -14.50
N THR A 174 12.67 1.41 -13.68
CA THR A 174 11.37 0.76 -14.02
C THR A 174 10.56 1.53 -15.08
N LYS A 175 10.92 2.79 -15.38
CA LYS A 175 10.28 3.73 -16.33
C LYS A 175 8.85 4.13 -15.94
N ILE A 176 8.44 3.89 -14.71
CA ILE A 176 7.18 4.40 -14.15
C ILE A 176 7.47 5.25 -12.91
N ASP A 177 6.60 6.21 -12.63
CA ASP A 177 6.67 7.03 -11.43
C ASP A 177 5.95 6.34 -10.28
N PHE A 178 6.57 6.32 -9.11
CA PHE A 178 5.98 5.73 -7.89
C PHE A 178 5.40 6.81 -6.98
N ARG A 179 4.20 6.56 -6.47
CA ARG A 179 3.61 7.20 -5.30
C ARG A 179 3.98 6.37 -4.06
N HIS A 180 4.32 7.04 -2.99
CA HIS A 180 4.84 6.38 -1.80
C HIS A 180 3.89 6.54 -0.61
N VAL A 181 3.79 5.49 0.17
CA VAL A 181 3.20 5.44 1.52
C VAL A 181 4.37 5.46 2.50
N ILE A 182 4.21 6.05 3.66
CA ILE A 182 5.19 5.96 4.74
C ILE A 182 4.99 4.64 5.50
N GLY A 183 6.06 3.89 5.75
CA GLY A 183 6.06 2.72 6.63
C GLY A 183 6.66 3.02 8.00
N ASN A 184 6.63 2.06 8.91
CA ASN A 184 7.19 2.26 10.25
C ASN A 184 8.72 2.41 10.23
N HIS A 185 9.42 1.81 9.27
CA HIS A 185 10.85 1.99 9.08
C HIS A 185 11.23 3.31 8.40
N ASP A 186 10.26 4.01 7.79
CA ASP A 186 10.46 5.33 7.20
C ASP A 186 10.30 6.47 8.22
N MET A 187 9.91 6.16 9.48
CA MET A 187 9.81 7.15 10.53
C MET A 187 11.18 7.64 10.99
N THR A 188 11.29 8.96 11.18
CA THR A 188 12.52 9.59 11.69
C THR A 188 12.85 9.04 13.06
N ASN A 189 14.05 8.48 13.19
CA ASN A 189 14.58 8.01 14.46
C ASN A 189 14.61 9.11 15.53
N TYR A 190 14.25 8.75 16.76
CA TYR A 190 14.23 9.66 17.90
C TYR A 190 13.34 10.90 17.70
N GLY A 191 12.29 10.79 16.89
CA GLY A 191 11.25 11.80 16.78
C GLY A 191 10.64 12.10 18.16
N ARG A 192 10.37 13.37 18.47
CA ARG A 192 9.81 13.76 19.76
C ARG A 192 8.32 13.46 19.87
N SER A 193 7.65 13.37 18.76
CA SER A 193 6.21 13.16 18.64
C SER A 193 5.87 12.51 17.30
N HIS A 194 4.62 12.12 17.12
CA HIS A 194 4.13 11.60 15.84
C HIS A 194 4.41 12.58 14.69
N GLU A 195 4.15 13.88 14.85
CA GLU A 195 4.34 14.90 13.81
C GLU A 195 5.81 15.04 13.39
N THR A 196 6.72 14.85 14.32
CA THR A 196 8.17 14.94 14.03
C THR A 196 8.77 13.65 13.52
N SER A 197 8.07 12.52 13.67
CA SER A 197 8.52 11.21 13.17
C SER A 197 8.41 11.08 11.66
N MET A 198 7.62 11.88 10.99
CA MET A 198 7.44 11.84 9.53
C MET A 198 8.49 12.66 8.76
N LYS A 199 9.35 13.42 9.47
CA LYS A 199 10.16 14.48 8.87
C LYS A 199 11.09 14.02 7.74
N ASP A 200 11.78 12.92 7.91
CA ASP A 200 12.74 12.43 6.90
C ASP A 200 12.03 11.94 5.65
N TYR A 201 10.93 11.19 5.83
CA TYR A 201 10.05 10.81 4.73
C TYR A 201 9.49 12.04 4.00
N GLU A 202 8.93 13.00 4.72
CA GLU A 202 8.33 14.20 4.14
C GLU A 202 9.35 15.09 3.40
N ASN A 203 10.61 15.12 3.83
CA ASN A 203 11.68 15.83 3.13
C ASN A 203 11.96 15.22 1.75
N MET A 204 11.70 13.92 1.58
CA MET A 204 11.93 13.20 0.32
C MET A 204 10.68 13.15 -0.56
N TYR A 205 9.54 12.78 0.01
CA TYR A 205 8.33 12.39 -0.73
C TYR A 205 7.16 13.38 -0.55
N GLY A 206 7.25 14.33 0.39
CA GLY A 206 6.18 15.28 0.67
C GLY A 206 5.18 14.78 1.71
N PRO A 207 3.90 15.20 1.63
CA PRO A 207 2.90 14.88 2.65
C PRO A 207 2.73 13.36 2.82
N ALA A 208 2.62 12.93 4.10
CA ALA A 208 2.47 11.51 4.45
C ALA A 208 1.05 10.98 4.21
N TRP A 209 0.08 11.86 3.95
CA TRP A 209 -1.26 11.49 3.47
C TRP A 209 -1.73 12.48 2.40
N TYR A 210 -2.37 11.98 1.37
CA TYR A 210 -2.81 12.73 0.20
C TYR A 210 -3.74 11.90 -0.67
N SER A 211 -4.37 12.54 -1.67
CA SER A 211 -5.17 11.86 -2.69
C SER A 211 -4.78 12.29 -4.10
N PHE A 212 -5.19 11.50 -5.08
CA PHE A 212 -5.07 11.80 -6.50
C PHE A 212 -6.09 10.98 -7.30
N ASN A 213 -6.33 11.37 -8.55
CA ASN A 213 -7.30 10.71 -9.42
C ASN A 213 -6.64 10.20 -10.69
N VAL A 214 -6.96 8.97 -11.08
CA VAL A 214 -6.57 8.38 -12.36
C VAL A 214 -7.81 7.74 -12.99
N GLY A 215 -8.18 8.15 -14.18
CA GLY A 215 -9.40 7.71 -14.83
C GLY A 215 -10.64 7.96 -13.96
N LYS A 216 -11.35 6.90 -13.61
CA LYS A 216 -12.54 6.93 -12.75
C LYS A 216 -12.24 6.57 -11.29
N VAL A 217 -10.99 6.34 -10.95
CA VAL A 217 -10.58 5.85 -9.64
C VAL A 217 -10.02 7.00 -8.80
N HIS A 218 -10.49 7.09 -7.57
CA HIS A 218 -9.94 7.97 -6.56
C HIS A 218 -8.95 7.21 -5.68
N TYR A 219 -7.70 7.64 -5.67
CA TYR A 219 -6.61 7.04 -4.90
C TYR A 219 -6.35 7.88 -3.66
N ILE A 220 -6.22 7.21 -2.52
CA ILE A 220 -5.95 7.82 -1.22
C ILE A 220 -4.73 7.13 -0.63
N VAL A 221 -3.84 7.92 -0.08
CA VAL A 221 -2.69 7.46 0.73
C VAL A 221 -2.89 7.96 2.15
N LEU A 222 -2.76 7.08 3.13
CA LEU A 222 -2.81 7.43 4.55
C LEU A 222 -1.53 6.97 5.28
N ASN A 223 -1.19 7.67 6.35
CA ASN A 223 -0.19 7.25 7.32
C ASN A 223 -0.89 6.59 8.51
N ASP A 224 -0.76 5.29 8.62
CA ASP A 224 -1.32 4.49 9.71
C ASP A 224 -0.28 4.07 10.75
N ASN A 225 0.95 4.58 10.63
CA ASN A 225 2.03 4.36 11.58
C ASN A 225 2.03 5.47 12.62
N TYR A 226 1.33 5.28 13.73
CA TYR A 226 1.29 6.28 14.79
C TYR A 226 2.46 6.10 15.75
N TYR A 227 3.44 7.00 15.68
CA TYR A 227 4.62 6.99 16.54
C TYR A 227 4.24 7.42 17.98
N VAL A 228 4.55 6.59 18.96
CA VAL A 228 4.25 6.84 20.38
C VAL A 228 5.47 7.27 21.21
N GLY A 229 6.63 7.39 20.59
CA GLY A 229 7.88 7.71 21.25
C GLY A 229 8.66 6.48 21.67
N ARG A 230 9.70 6.24 22.07
CA ARG A 230 10.63 5.10 22.17
C ARG A 230 11.06 4.66 20.78
N ASP A 231 12.31 4.45 20.63
CA ASP A 231 12.94 4.03 19.39
C ASP A 231 12.06 3.09 18.57
N TYR A 232 11.44 3.61 17.50
CA TYR A 232 10.52 2.90 16.59
C TYR A 232 9.26 2.29 17.20
N PHE A 233 8.91 2.60 18.43
CA PHE A 233 7.64 2.11 18.94
C PHE A 233 6.49 2.88 18.32
N TYR A 234 5.64 2.18 17.62
CA TYR A 234 4.46 2.68 16.91
C TYR A 234 3.27 1.76 17.18
N ILE A 235 2.11 2.23 16.84
CA ILE A 235 0.86 1.46 16.79
C ILE A 235 0.21 1.67 15.42
N GLY A 236 -0.56 0.69 14.97
CA GLY A 236 -1.43 0.84 13.80
C GLY A 236 -2.60 1.75 14.14
N LEU A 237 -2.53 3.05 13.80
CA LEU A 237 -3.58 4.02 14.10
C LEU A 237 -3.55 5.18 13.09
N ILE A 238 -4.71 5.51 12.55
CA ILE A 238 -4.92 6.76 11.80
C ILE A 238 -5.38 7.82 12.78
N ASP A 239 -4.65 8.93 12.87
CA ASP A 239 -4.97 10.01 13.80
C ASP A 239 -6.23 10.81 13.38
N GLU A 240 -6.80 11.55 14.33
CA GLU A 240 -8.02 12.34 14.11
C GLU A 240 -7.85 13.39 13.01
N ARG A 241 -6.65 13.95 12.83
CA ARG A 241 -6.39 14.93 11.78
C ARG A 241 -6.55 14.32 10.39
N GLN A 242 -6.01 13.12 10.19
CA GLN A 242 -6.14 12.38 8.94
C GLN A 242 -7.60 11.93 8.69
N LEU A 243 -8.32 11.45 9.72
CA LEU A 243 -9.72 11.06 9.58
C LEU A 243 -10.59 12.26 9.16
N ARG A 244 -10.39 13.44 9.77
CA ARG A 244 -11.10 14.66 9.36
C ARG A 244 -10.72 15.10 7.95
N TRP A 245 -9.45 14.99 7.58
CA TRP A 245 -9.01 15.25 6.21
C TRP A 245 -9.67 14.28 5.22
N LEU A 246 -9.70 12.99 5.54
CA LEU A 246 -10.31 11.96 4.73
C LEU A 246 -11.82 12.21 4.51
N GLU A 247 -12.54 12.59 5.57
CA GLU A 247 -13.95 12.99 5.47
C GLU A 247 -14.13 14.16 4.50
N ASN A 248 -13.28 15.18 4.61
CA ASN A 248 -13.30 16.33 3.71
C ASN A 248 -12.99 15.93 2.26
N ASP A 249 -11.97 15.10 2.03
CA ASP A 249 -11.54 14.65 0.70
C ASP A 249 -12.63 13.79 0.03
N LEU A 250 -13.17 12.80 0.74
CA LEU A 250 -14.26 11.94 0.27
C LEU A 250 -15.57 12.70 0.00
N SER A 251 -15.78 13.87 0.60
CA SER A 251 -16.95 14.70 0.30
C SER A 251 -17.03 15.17 -1.16
N TYR A 252 -15.91 15.16 -1.88
CA TYR A 252 -15.83 15.46 -3.31
C TYR A 252 -15.97 14.23 -4.20
N VAL A 253 -16.04 13.03 -3.64
CA VAL A 253 -16.12 11.76 -4.36
C VAL A 253 -17.57 11.26 -4.35
N PRO A 254 -18.21 11.04 -5.51
CA PRO A 254 -19.58 10.53 -5.55
C PRO A 254 -19.67 9.13 -4.91
N ALA A 255 -20.72 8.88 -4.13
CA ALA A 255 -21.00 7.56 -3.60
C ALA A 255 -21.10 6.52 -4.74
N GLY A 256 -20.63 5.30 -4.48
CA GLY A 256 -20.53 4.23 -5.47
C GLY A 256 -19.30 4.30 -6.38
N SER A 257 -18.47 5.36 -6.26
CA SER A 257 -17.20 5.44 -6.99
C SER A 257 -16.22 4.36 -6.51
N THR A 258 -15.28 4.02 -7.38
CA THR A 258 -14.14 3.17 -7.00
C THR A 258 -13.10 3.99 -6.25
N VAL A 259 -12.74 3.54 -5.05
CA VAL A 259 -11.72 4.13 -4.19
C VAL A 259 -10.62 3.10 -3.94
N VAL A 260 -9.37 3.46 -4.16
CA VAL A 260 -8.21 2.66 -3.77
C VAL A 260 -7.49 3.38 -2.64
N LEU A 261 -7.45 2.74 -1.48
CA LEU A 261 -6.75 3.24 -0.30
C LEU A 261 -5.43 2.50 -0.15
N ALA A 262 -4.32 3.21 -0.16
CA ALA A 262 -2.99 2.67 0.10
C ALA A 262 -2.51 3.10 1.50
N MET A 263 -2.10 2.15 2.30
CA MET A 263 -1.56 2.33 3.64
C MET A 263 -0.49 1.26 3.90
N HIS A 264 0.24 1.35 5.00
CA HIS A 264 1.32 0.40 5.27
C HIS A 264 0.84 -0.80 6.10
N ILE A 265 0.27 -0.54 7.27
CA ILE A 265 -0.17 -1.58 8.21
C ILE A 265 -1.55 -2.08 7.78
N PRO A 266 -1.80 -3.41 7.71
CA PRO A 266 -3.10 -3.94 7.34
C PRO A 266 -4.18 -3.58 8.37
N THR A 267 -5.43 -3.46 7.90
CA THR A 267 -6.56 -3.22 8.81
C THR A 267 -6.89 -4.46 9.63
N THR A 268 -6.64 -5.65 9.07
CA THR A 268 -6.88 -6.92 9.75
C THR A 268 -6.01 -8.03 9.14
N LEU A 269 -5.68 -9.01 9.95
CA LEU A 269 -4.90 -10.19 9.54
C LEU A 269 -5.77 -11.45 9.38
N GLY A 270 -7.10 -11.31 9.36
CA GLY A 270 -8.01 -12.45 9.26
C GLY A 270 -7.98 -13.43 10.45
N GLN A 271 -7.25 -13.09 11.50
CA GLN A 271 -7.16 -13.89 12.72
C GLN A 271 -7.97 -13.19 13.82
N GLU A 272 -9.22 -13.58 13.97
CA GLU A 272 -10.16 -12.93 14.89
C GLU A 272 -9.78 -13.05 16.37
N ASP A 273 -8.92 -14.01 16.73
CA ASP A 273 -8.57 -14.34 18.11
C ASP A 273 -7.27 -13.68 18.63
N ARG A 274 -6.66 -12.77 17.87
CA ARG A 274 -5.54 -12.03 18.42
C ARG A 274 -6.03 -10.95 19.36
N ASP A 275 -5.67 -11.09 20.64
CA ASP A 275 -5.91 -10.05 21.64
C ASP A 275 -5.28 -8.74 21.18
N ALA A 276 -6.10 -7.75 20.85
CA ALA A 276 -5.70 -6.47 20.26
C ALA A 276 -4.70 -5.66 21.12
N PHE A 277 -4.57 -6.03 22.38
CA PHE A 277 -3.67 -5.37 23.34
C PHE A 277 -2.40 -6.14 23.65
N GLN A 278 -2.13 -7.26 22.99
CA GLN A 278 -0.83 -7.90 23.14
C GLN A 278 0.26 -7.07 22.44
N TYR A 279 1.41 -6.90 23.12
CA TYR A 279 2.52 -6.06 22.66
C TYR A 279 3.01 -6.36 21.23
N GLY A 280 2.92 -7.60 20.76
CA GLY A 280 3.30 -7.99 19.40
C GLY A 280 2.22 -7.80 18.35
N THR A 281 1.02 -7.34 18.69
CA THR A 281 -0.10 -7.22 17.75
C THR A 281 -0.58 -5.78 17.55
N ILE A 282 -0.26 -4.88 18.47
CA ILE A 282 -0.71 -3.47 18.40
C ILE A 282 -0.08 -2.69 17.23
N GLY A 283 1.06 -3.16 16.73
CA GLY A 283 1.72 -2.64 15.53
C GLY A 283 1.38 -3.41 14.25
N ASP A 284 0.74 -4.58 14.35
CA ASP A 284 0.53 -5.49 13.21
C ASP A 284 -0.80 -5.24 12.48
N ASN A 285 -1.73 -4.50 13.07
CA ASN A 285 -3.01 -4.16 12.46
C ASN A 285 -3.56 -2.82 12.96
N LEU A 286 -4.52 -2.26 12.19
CA LEU A 286 -5.10 -0.95 12.46
C LEU A 286 -6.07 -0.99 13.66
N ALA A 287 -5.77 -0.24 14.71
CA ALA A 287 -6.57 -0.21 15.94
C ALA A 287 -7.96 0.45 15.76
N ASN A 288 -8.05 1.50 14.94
CA ASN A 288 -9.30 2.25 14.70
C ASN A 288 -9.94 1.97 13.33
N LYS A 289 -9.75 0.76 12.81
CA LYS A 289 -10.29 0.31 11.50
C LYS A 289 -11.80 0.52 11.32
N THR A 290 -12.59 0.43 12.39
CA THR A 290 -14.05 0.60 12.31
C THR A 290 -14.43 2.01 11.82
N ALA A 291 -13.71 3.05 12.26
CA ALA A 291 -13.94 4.42 11.79
C ALA A 291 -13.61 4.54 10.28
N LEU A 292 -12.49 3.95 9.85
CA LEU A 292 -12.09 3.91 8.44
C LEU A 292 -13.12 3.17 7.58
N TYR A 293 -13.59 2.01 8.01
CA TYR A 293 -14.59 1.23 7.26
C TYR A 293 -15.91 1.99 7.12
N ALA A 294 -16.37 2.68 8.17
CA ALA A 294 -17.58 3.49 8.11
C ALA A 294 -17.47 4.62 7.06
N MET A 295 -16.29 5.21 6.87
CA MET A 295 -16.04 6.23 5.85
C MET A 295 -15.99 5.64 4.44
N LEU A 296 -15.50 4.41 4.29
CA LEU A 296 -15.33 3.75 2.99
C LEU A 296 -16.57 3.00 2.52
N GLU A 297 -17.51 2.64 3.40
CA GLU A 297 -18.71 1.85 3.07
C GLU A 297 -19.57 2.42 1.94
N PRO A 298 -19.66 3.76 1.73
CA PRO A 298 -20.39 4.32 0.59
C PRO A 298 -19.75 4.06 -0.78
N TYR A 299 -18.53 3.51 -0.85
CA TYR A 299 -17.72 3.38 -2.06
C TYR A 299 -17.41 1.91 -2.37
N LYS A 300 -16.98 1.63 -3.61
CA LYS A 300 -16.32 0.36 -3.95
C LYS A 300 -14.85 0.49 -3.55
N ALA A 301 -14.52 0.11 -2.34
CA ALA A 301 -13.22 0.35 -1.75
C ALA A 301 -12.30 -0.87 -1.84
N LEU A 302 -11.08 -0.64 -2.33
CA LEU A 302 -9.97 -1.59 -2.28
C LEU A 302 -8.86 -1.02 -1.41
N ILE A 303 -8.60 -1.65 -0.28
CA ILE A 303 -7.48 -1.32 0.60
C ILE A 303 -6.26 -2.13 0.17
N LEU A 304 -5.12 -1.48 0.06
CA LEU A 304 -3.82 -2.08 -0.25
C LEU A 304 -2.87 -1.83 0.91
N SER A 305 -2.30 -2.88 1.48
CA SER A 305 -1.38 -2.82 2.62
C SER A 305 -0.14 -3.70 2.42
N GLY A 306 0.90 -3.49 3.22
CA GLY A 306 2.17 -4.22 3.24
C GLY A 306 2.50 -4.72 4.65
N HIS A 307 3.70 -4.37 5.16
CA HIS A 307 4.15 -4.54 6.54
C HIS A 307 4.43 -5.99 6.98
N MET A 308 3.55 -6.91 6.65
CA MET A 308 3.60 -8.28 7.20
C MET A 308 4.57 -9.20 6.46
N HIS A 309 5.08 -8.81 5.29
CA HIS A 309 5.89 -9.65 4.41
C HIS A 309 5.21 -10.99 4.07
N THR A 310 3.90 -10.97 3.97
CA THR A 310 3.03 -12.10 3.60
C THR A 310 1.98 -11.64 2.60
N SER A 311 1.37 -12.57 1.88
CA SER A 311 0.24 -12.29 1.00
C SER A 311 -1.07 -12.68 1.68
N ASP A 312 -2.05 -11.79 1.69
CA ASP A 312 -3.37 -12.09 2.26
C ASP A 312 -4.48 -11.32 1.53
N PHE A 313 -5.70 -11.87 1.57
CA PHE A 313 -6.91 -11.24 1.04
C PHE A 313 -8.01 -11.28 2.08
N GLN A 314 -8.61 -10.13 2.37
CA GLN A 314 -9.71 -10.00 3.31
C GLN A 314 -10.93 -9.36 2.64
N LYS A 315 -12.08 -10.04 2.67
CA LYS A 315 -13.37 -9.45 2.32
C LYS A 315 -13.97 -8.84 3.58
N ILE A 316 -13.91 -7.52 3.72
CA ILE A 316 -14.38 -6.79 4.92
C ILE A 316 -15.90 -6.63 4.89
N SER A 317 -16.44 -6.17 3.73
CA SER A 317 -17.88 -6.07 3.47
C SER A 317 -18.16 -6.35 2.00
N ASP A 318 -19.39 -6.13 1.54
CA ASP A 318 -19.70 -6.24 0.12
C ASP A 318 -19.04 -5.13 -0.70
N ASN A 319 -18.75 -4.00 -0.08
CA ASN A 319 -18.16 -2.83 -0.70
C ASN A 319 -16.67 -2.68 -0.45
N ILE A 320 -16.11 -3.34 0.58
CA ILE A 320 -14.73 -3.16 1.02
C ILE A 320 -13.98 -4.49 0.95
N SER A 321 -12.86 -4.50 0.25
CA SER A 321 -11.88 -5.60 0.27
C SER A 321 -10.49 -5.05 0.60
N GLU A 322 -9.67 -5.87 1.22
CA GLU A 322 -8.27 -5.56 1.49
C GLU A 322 -7.36 -6.63 0.89
N ILE A 323 -6.23 -6.18 0.35
CA ILE A 323 -5.15 -7.04 -0.12
C ILE A 323 -3.87 -6.61 0.59
N ASN A 324 -3.34 -7.50 1.41
CA ASN A 324 -2.00 -7.37 1.96
C ASN A 324 -0.99 -7.96 0.96
N ILE A 325 0.03 -7.17 0.59
CA ILE A 325 0.97 -7.52 -0.46
C ILE A 325 2.28 -7.96 0.15
N ALA A 326 2.76 -9.11 -0.29
CA ALA A 326 4.02 -9.68 0.15
C ALA A 326 5.21 -8.75 -0.14
N GLY A 327 6.20 -8.76 0.76
CA GLY A 327 7.36 -7.89 0.69
C GLY A 327 8.19 -8.07 -0.57
N LEU A 328 8.56 -6.97 -1.22
CA LEU A 328 9.49 -6.97 -2.36
C LEU A 328 10.86 -7.51 -1.93
N CYS A 329 11.28 -7.26 -0.70
CA CYS A 329 12.53 -7.81 -0.13
C CYS A 329 12.43 -9.29 0.27
N GLY A 330 11.28 -9.96 0.05
CA GLY A 330 11.05 -11.30 0.56
C GLY A 330 11.07 -11.31 2.09
N ALA A 331 11.87 -12.18 2.69
CA ALA A 331 12.11 -12.20 4.13
C ALA A 331 13.34 -11.33 4.46
N TRP A 332 13.19 -10.00 4.38
CA TRP A 332 14.22 -9.01 4.73
C TRP A 332 15.59 -9.28 4.07
N TRP A 333 15.56 -9.58 2.77
CA TRP A 333 16.76 -9.91 1.97
C TRP A 333 17.53 -11.15 2.48
N CYS A 334 16.89 -12.03 3.27
CA CYS A 334 17.43 -13.34 3.63
C CYS A 334 17.20 -14.42 2.57
N GLY A 335 16.42 -14.09 1.55
CA GLY A 335 16.09 -15.00 0.45
C GLY A 335 15.05 -14.41 -0.47
N THR A 336 14.79 -15.08 -1.58
CA THR A 336 13.82 -14.66 -2.62
C THR A 336 12.39 -15.13 -2.34
N THR A 337 12.09 -15.45 -1.09
CA THR A 337 10.77 -15.96 -0.67
C THR A 337 10.39 -15.27 0.64
N CYS A 338 9.15 -14.87 0.76
CA CYS A 338 8.58 -14.32 1.99
C CYS A 338 8.40 -15.42 3.05
N ILE A 339 8.15 -15.02 4.27
CA ILE A 339 8.06 -15.95 5.41
C ILE A 339 6.88 -16.92 5.33
N ASP A 340 5.86 -16.63 4.52
CA ASP A 340 4.69 -17.47 4.22
C ASP A 340 4.88 -18.38 2.98
N GLY A 341 6.06 -18.33 2.35
CA GLY A 341 6.36 -19.08 1.13
C GLY A 341 6.02 -18.37 -0.18
N THR A 342 5.44 -17.20 -0.13
CA THR A 342 5.20 -16.34 -1.30
C THR A 342 6.55 -15.90 -1.90
N PRO A 343 6.78 -16.00 -3.22
CA PRO A 343 7.99 -15.44 -3.82
C PRO A 343 8.07 -13.93 -3.58
N ALA A 344 9.26 -13.39 -3.32
CA ALA A 344 9.48 -11.95 -3.36
C ALA A 344 8.98 -11.36 -4.69
N GLY A 345 8.18 -10.29 -4.66
CA GLY A 345 7.54 -9.82 -5.88
C GLY A 345 6.63 -8.61 -5.68
N TYR A 346 5.73 -8.46 -6.62
CA TYR A 346 4.80 -7.32 -6.67
C TYR A 346 3.44 -7.75 -7.24
N LYS A 347 2.45 -6.90 -7.07
CA LYS A 347 1.12 -7.11 -7.66
C LYS A 347 0.87 -6.09 -8.77
N ALA A 348 0.40 -6.57 -9.91
CA ALA A 348 0.00 -5.75 -11.04
C ALA A 348 -1.52 -5.70 -11.13
N PHE A 349 -2.07 -4.49 -11.07
CA PHE A 349 -3.49 -4.22 -11.23
C PHE A 349 -3.77 -3.65 -12.61
N ASP A 350 -4.85 -4.09 -13.23
CA ASP A 350 -5.41 -3.60 -14.48
C ASP A 350 -6.80 -3.01 -14.19
N PHE A 351 -6.93 -1.72 -14.41
CA PHE A 351 -8.16 -0.95 -14.26
C PHE A 351 -8.75 -0.67 -15.65
N ASN A 352 -9.91 -1.25 -15.92
CA ASN A 352 -10.70 -0.94 -17.10
C ASN A 352 -11.95 -0.19 -16.66
N GLY A 353 -11.86 1.13 -16.62
CA GLY A 353 -12.82 1.99 -15.97
C GLY A 353 -12.85 1.75 -14.45
N ASP A 354 -13.93 1.15 -13.96
CA ASP A 354 -14.13 0.74 -12.56
C ASP A 354 -14.00 -0.77 -12.33
N ASN A 355 -13.71 -1.55 -13.37
CA ASN A 355 -13.38 -2.96 -13.27
C ASN A 355 -11.90 -3.14 -12.91
N ILE A 356 -11.64 -3.91 -11.86
CA ILE A 356 -10.29 -4.16 -11.36
C ILE A 356 -9.95 -5.63 -11.56
N LYS A 357 -8.82 -5.90 -12.22
CA LYS A 357 -8.18 -7.21 -12.27
C LYS A 357 -6.77 -7.09 -11.72
N TRP A 358 -6.22 -8.18 -11.24
CA TRP A 358 -4.84 -8.20 -10.77
C TRP A 358 -4.17 -9.54 -11.00
N ILE A 359 -2.88 -9.56 -10.86
CA ILE A 359 -2.05 -10.75 -10.85
C ILE A 359 -0.84 -10.52 -9.95
N TYR A 360 -0.44 -11.53 -9.21
CA TYR A 360 0.82 -11.51 -8.50
C TYR A 360 1.97 -11.86 -9.44
N LYS A 361 3.10 -11.17 -9.32
CA LYS A 361 4.30 -11.42 -10.12
C LYS A 361 5.51 -11.61 -9.18
N GLY A 362 5.90 -12.86 -8.98
CA GLY A 362 7.17 -13.16 -8.33
C GLY A 362 8.35 -12.69 -9.20
N CYS A 363 9.25 -11.89 -8.64
CA CYS A 363 10.43 -11.41 -9.36
C CYS A 363 11.31 -12.57 -9.84
N GLY A 364 11.76 -12.49 -11.08
CA GLY A 364 12.54 -13.56 -11.74
C GLY A 364 11.70 -14.78 -12.17
N HIS A 365 10.40 -14.82 -11.89
CA HIS A 365 9.50 -15.89 -12.31
C HIS A 365 8.64 -15.46 -13.48
N LYS A 366 8.10 -16.46 -14.22
CA LYS A 366 7.07 -16.21 -15.22
C LYS A 366 5.75 -15.82 -14.55
N THR A 367 4.89 -15.10 -15.27
CA THR A 367 3.57 -14.67 -14.77
C THR A 367 2.65 -15.85 -14.41
N GLU A 368 2.86 -17.02 -15.02
CA GLU A 368 2.10 -18.23 -14.72
C GLU A 368 2.48 -18.91 -13.41
N TYR A 369 3.56 -18.47 -12.75
CA TYR A 369 3.98 -19.00 -11.44
C TYR A 369 3.14 -18.38 -10.33
N GLN A 370 1.91 -18.91 -10.17
CA GLN A 370 0.93 -18.38 -9.21
C GLN A 370 0.78 -19.25 -7.96
N PHE A 371 1.40 -20.43 -7.93
CA PHE A 371 1.40 -21.33 -6.79
C PHE A 371 2.59 -22.30 -6.86
N ASN A 372 2.88 -22.92 -5.74
CA ASN A 372 3.77 -24.07 -5.67
C ASN A 372 3.01 -25.29 -5.14
N ALA A 373 3.38 -26.49 -5.56
CA ALA A 373 2.83 -27.73 -5.03
C ALA A 373 3.95 -28.75 -4.81
N TYR A 374 3.80 -29.54 -3.74
CA TYR A 374 4.78 -30.54 -3.31
C TYR A 374 4.09 -31.63 -2.51
N ILE A 375 4.79 -32.77 -2.34
CA ILE A 375 4.37 -33.84 -1.42
C ILE A 375 4.71 -33.39 -0.02
N ASP A 376 3.75 -33.49 0.91
CA ASP A 376 3.94 -33.09 2.29
C ASP A 376 5.06 -33.93 2.94
N PRO A 377 6.17 -33.33 3.38
CA PRO A 377 7.25 -34.07 4.02
C PRO A 377 6.87 -34.66 5.37
N ASP A 378 5.91 -34.04 6.07
CA ASP A 378 5.44 -34.48 7.39
C ASP A 378 4.32 -35.53 7.27
N GLN A 379 3.60 -35.53 6.13
CA GLN A 379 2.54 -36.49 5.81
C GLN A 379 2.70 -36.99 4.36
N PRO A 380 3.64 -37.93 4.08
CA PRO A 380 3.98 -38.30 2.68
C PRO A 380 2.82 -38.88 1.84
N GLY A 381 1.67 -39.11 2.45
CA GLY A 381 0.43 -39.50 1.76
C GLY A 381 -0.42 -38.33 1.29
N HIS A 382 0.05 -37.08 1.39
CA HIS A 382 -0.67 -35.88 0.98
C HIS A 382 0.13 -35.02 0.02
N ILE A 383 -0.56 -34.37 -0.91
CA ILE A 383 -0.06 -33.28 -1.72
C ILE A 383 -0.48 -31.96 -1.09
N VAL A 384 0.43 -30.99 -1.04
CA VAL A 384 0.18 -29.63 -0.54
C VAL A 384 0.40 -28.64 -1.68
N ALA A 385 -0.44 -27.63 -1.77
CA ALA A 385 -0.27 -26.47 -2.63
C ALA A 385 -0.26 -25.20 -1.78
N ASN A 386 0.70 -24.31 -2.06
CA ASN A 386 0.75 -22.96 -1.54
C ASN A 386 0.30 -22.01 -2.66
N VAL A 387 -0.86 -21.36 -2.48
CA VAL A 387 -1.48 -20.47 -3.47
C VAL A 387 -1.48 -19.05 -2.93
N TRP A 388 -0.37 -18.35 -3.12
CA TRP A 388 -0.07 -17.09 -2.43
C TRP A 388 -0.96 -15.89 -2.79
N ASP A 389 -1.65 -15.89 -3.93
CA ASP A 389 -2.61 -14.82 -4.30
C ASP A 389 -4.07 -15.25 -4.13
N TYR A 390 -4.29 -16.26 -3.27
CA TYR A 390 -5.60 -16.85 -3.05
C TYR A 390 -6.61 -15.86 -2.47
N ASP A 391 -7.83 -15.93 -2.99
CA ASP A 391 -9.03 -15.39 -2.38
C ASP A 391 -10.18 -16.43 -2.49
N PRO A 392 -11.29 -16.28 -1.74
CA PRO A 392 -12.36 -17.29 -1.70
C PRO A 392 -13.05 -17.60 -3.04
N ALA A 393 -12.82 -16.82 -4.09
CA ALA A 393 -13.35 -17.10 -5.42
C ALA A 393 -12.45 -18.02 -6.25
N TRP A 394 -11.25 -18.33 -5.79
CA TRP A 394 -10.35 -19.25 -6.47
C TRP A 394 -10.77 -20.69 -6.26
N LYS A 395 -10.39 -21.57 -7.22
CA LYS A 395 -10.56 -23.02 -7.11
C LYS A 395 -9.21 -23.70 -7.11
N VAL A 396 -9.01 -24.62 -6.18
CA VAL A 396 -7.79 -25.42 -6.06
C VAL A 396 -8.17 -26.88 -6.16
N GLU A 397 -7.77 -27.54 -7.25
CA GLU A 397 -8.23 -28.87 -7.62
C GLU A 397 -7.05 -29.84 -7.76
N TYR A 398 -7.25 -31.06 -7.31
CA TYR A 398 -6.28 -32.13 -7.40
C TYR A 398 -6.69 -33.21 -8.40
N TYR A 399 -5.73 -33.66 -9.20
CA TYR A 399 -5.88 -34.66 -10.25
C TYR A 399 -4.82 -35.74 -10.14
N GLU A 400 -5.19 -36.99 -10.42
CA GLU A 400 -4.27 -38.14 -10.55
C GLU A 400 -4.45 -38.78 -11.92
N ASP A 401 -3.34 -39.03 -12.62
CA ASP A 401 -3.32 -39.65 -13.95
C ASP A 401 -4.35 -39.05 -14.92
N GLY A 402 -4.54 -37.71 -14.83
CA GLY A 402 -5.44 -36.94 -15.69
C GLY A 402 -6.90 -36.91 -15.26
N LYS A 403 -7.28 -37.53 -14.13
CA LYS A 403 -8.65 -37.51 -13.61
C LYS A 403 -8.73 -36.67 -12.35
N LYS A 404 -9.76 -35.82 -12.24
CA LYS A 404 -10.02 -35.06 -11.01
C LYS A 404 -10.31 -36.03 -9.86
N VAL A 405 -9.60 -35.85 -8.75
CA VAL A 405 -9.80 -36.59 -7.50
C VAL A 405 -10.74 -35.81 -6.59
N CYS A 406 -10.37 -34.56 -6.28
CA CYS A 406 -11.14 -33.69 -5.36
C CYS A 406 -10.82 -32.21 -5.55
N ASP A 407 -11.60 -31.34 -4.92
CA ASP A 407 -11.18 -30.01 -4.54
C ASP A 407 -10.28 -30.14 -3.31
N MET A 408 -9.18 -29.37 -3.27
CA MET A 408 -8.23 -29.45 -2.15
C MET A 408 -8.79 -28.71 -0.94
N GLU A 409 -8.53 -29.25 0.24
CA GLU A 409 -8.93 -28.65 1.52
C GLU A 409 -7.96 -27.55 1.95
N GLN A 410 -8.47 -26.34 2.20
CA GLN A 410 -7.68 -25.24 2.75
C GLN A 410 -7.31 -25.52 4.21
N PHE A 411 -6.08 -25.16 4.60
CA PHE A 411 -5.64 -25.29 6.00
C PHE A 411 -4.61 -24.20 6.34
N THR A 412 -4.47 -23.92 7.62
CA THR A 412 -3.41 -23.07 8.14
C THR A 412 -2.18 -23.91 8.51
N GLY A 413 -1.03 -23.48 8.04
CA GLY A 413 0.22 -24.19 8.27
C GLY A 413 1.43 -23.37 7.82
N THR A 414 2.61 -23.98 7.80
CA THR A 414 3.85 -23.34 7.36
C THR A 414 4.32 -23.97 6.06
N ASP A 415 4.62 -23.14 5.07
CA ASP A 415 5.12 -23.58 3.75
C ASP A 415 6.45 -24.32 3.88
N MET A 416 6.58 -25.43 3.15
CA MET A 416 7.79 -26.26 3.16
C MET A 416 9.04 -25.50 2.69
N LYS A 417 8.92 -24.67 1.64
CA LYS A 417 10.06 -23.92 1.10
C LYS A 417 10.53 -22.85 2.09
N ALA A 418 9.58 -22.14 2.72
CA ALA A 418 9.90 -21.17 3.76
C ALA A 418 10.55 -21.86 4.98
N ARG A 419 10.01 -23.00 5.42
CA ARG A 419 10.60 -23.83 6.49
C ARG A 419 12.04 -24.23 6.18
N GLU A 420 12.31 -24.70 4.96
CA GLU A 420 13.65 -25.13 4.57
C GLU A 420 14.63 -23.96 4.48
N LEU A 421 14.21 -22.82 3.94
CA LEU A 421 15.04 -21.63 3.80
C LEU A 421 15.41 -21.02 5.16
N TYR A 422 14.48 -21.01 6.12
CA TYR A 422 14.59 -20.27 7.38
C TYR A 422 14.74 -21.20 8.60
N LYS A 423 15.13 -22.46 8.39
CA LYS A 423 15.29 -23.48 9.46
C LYS A 423 16.42 -23.19 10.44
N ASP A 424 17.45 -22.47 10.01
CA ASP A 424 18.60 -22.10 10.83
C ASP A 424 18.79 -20.58 10.82
N PRO A 425 18.12 -19.84 11.72
CA PRO A 425 18.22 -18.39 11.79
C PRO A 425 19.66 -17.89 12.00
N SER A 426 20.53 -18.69 12.64
CA SER A 426 21.92 -18.29 12.90
C SER A 426 22.75 -18.15 11.63
N SER A 427 22.35 -18.82 10.54
CA SER A 427 23.00 -18.75 9.23
C SER A 427 22.46 -17.63 8.34
N LEU A 428 21.39 -16.95 8.76
CA LEU A 428 20.72 -15.92 7.96
C LEU A 428 21.34 -14.52 8.19
N LYS A 429 21.24 -13.68 7.20
CA LYS A 429 21.59 -12.24 7.26
C LYS A 429 20.85 -11.53 8.42
N ARG A 430 19.62 -11.98 8.70
CA ARG A 430 18.75 -11.53 9.80
C ARG A 430 18.38 -12.74 10.66
N ASN A 431 19.01 -12.88 11.80
CA ASN A 431 18.90 -14.06 12.67
C ASN A 431 17.55 -14.20 13.41
N TRP A 432 16.64 -13.27 13.21
CA TRP A 432 15.29 -13.28 13.77
C TRP A 432 14.22 -13.68 12.73
N VAL A 433 14.62 -13.95 11.49
CA VAL A 433 13.71 -14.42 10.43
C VAL A 433 13.37 -15.88 10.63
N TYR A 434 12.10 -16.21 10.56
CA TYR A 434 11.57 -17.58 10.63
C TYR A 434 10.35 -17.71 9.70
N ALA A 435 10.03 -18.96 9.30
CA ALA A 435 8.86 -19.23 8.49
C ALA A 435 7.58 -19.03 9.30
N ALA A 436 6.63 -18.25 8.76
CA ALA A 436 5.35 -17.96 9.39
C ALA A 436 4.27 -18.97 8.98
N GLN A 437 3.21 -19.02 9.77
CA GLN A 437 1.98 -19.69 9.38
C GLN A 437 1.21 -18.85 8.35
N THR A 438 0.57 -19.54 7.41
CA THR A 438 -0.28 -18.92 6.41
C THR A 438 -1.55 -19.73 6.20
N SER A 439 -2.63 -19.06 5.80
CA SER A 439 -3.94 -19.65 5.52
C SER A 439 -4.15 -20.03 4.05
N HIS A 440 -3.19 -19.71 3.17
CA HIS A 440 -3.31 -20.00 1.72
C HIS A 440 -2.66 -21.33 1.30
N LEU A 441 -2.59 -22.29 2.24
CA LEU A 441 -2.19 -23.66 1.97
C LEU A 441 -3.41 -24.56 1.73
N PHE A 442 -3.24 -25.51 0.82
CA PHE A 442 -4.25 -26.50 0.44
C PHE A 442 -3.65 -27.88 0.45
N LYS A 443 -4.41 -28.89 0.89
CA LYS A 443 -3.97 -30.29 0.92
C LYS A 443 -5.00 -31.23 0.30
N ALA A 444 -4.54 -32.36 -0.22
CA ALA A 444 -5.37 -33.47 -0.65
C ALA A 444 -4.65 -34.80 -0.38
N PRO A 445 -5.39 -35.90 -0.02
CA PRO A 445 -4.81 -37.21 0.10
C PRO A 445 -4.45 -37.79 -1.26
N MET A 446 -3.31 -38.48 -1.34
CA MET A 446 -2.85 -39.17 -2.53
C MET A 446 -3.34 -40.62 -2.55
N THR A 447 -3.78 -41.09 -3.73
CA THR A 447 -4.13 -42.50 -3.93
C THR A 447 -2.85 -43.32 -4.06
N LYS A 448 -2.78 -44.45 -3.36
CA LYS A 448 -1.65 -45.38 -3.47
C LYS A 448 -1.49 -45.87 -4.91
N GLY A 449 -0.33 -45.63 -5.51
CA GLY A 449 0.00 -46.06 -6.87
C GLY A 449 -0.21 -45.03 -7.96
N ALA A 450 -0.75 -43.83 -7.62
CA ALA A 450 -0.78 -42.70 -8.58
C ALA A 450 0.64 -42.28 -8.97
N ARG A 451 0.86 -42.03 -10.28
CA ARG A 451 2.18 -41.69 -10.83
C ARG A 451 2.31 -40.24 -11.28
N LYS A 452 1.22 -39.68 -11.77
CA LYS A 452 1.15 -38.30 -12.24
C LYS A 452 0.19 -37.53 -11.35
N LEU A 453 0.72 -36.70 -10.46
CA LEU A 453 -0.05 -35.84 -9.59
C LEU A 453 -0.12 -34.45 -10.23
N GLU A 454 -1.30 -33.87 -10.33
CA GLU A 454 -1.46 -32.56 -10.92
C GLU A 454 -2.35 -31.69 -10.01
N VAL A 455 -1.87 -30.51 -9.65
CA VAL A 455 -2.68 -29.47 -9.02
C VAL A 455 -3.05 -28.44 -10.08
N LYS A 456 -4.33 -28.09 -10.14
CA LYS A 456 -4.86 -27.00 -10.98
C LYS A 456 -5.48 -25.94 -10.10
N VAL A 457 -5.12 -24.71 -10.39
CA VAL A 457 -5.61 -23.53 -9.67
C VAL A 457 -6.27 -22.61 -10.68
N THR A 458 -7.52 -22.23 -10.43
CA THR A 458 -8.23 -21.26 -11.26
C THR A 458 -8.54 -20.03 -10.44
N ASP A 459 -8.05 -18.86 -10.87
CA ASP A 459 -8.25 -17.60 -10.17
C ASP A 459 -9.67 -17.04 -10.39
N ARG A 460 -10.01 -15.97 -9.65
CA ARG A 460 -11.32 -15.29 -9.76
C ARG A 460 -11.63 -14.74 -11.14
N PHE A 461 -10.62 -14.55 -11.98
CA PHE A 461 -10.74 -14.03 -13.35
C PHE A 461 -10.82 -15.15 -14.40
N GLY A 462 -10.84 -16.42 -13.97
CA GLY A 462 -10.94 -17.60 -14.82
C GLY A 462 -9.62 -18.04 -15.46
N ARG A 463 -8.46 -17.46 -15.06
CA ARG A 463 -7.15 -17.91 -15.52
C ARG A 463 -6.77 -19.20 -14.79
N THR A 464 -6.31 -20.21 -15.51
CA THR A 464 -5.97 -21.52 -14.94
C THR A 464 -4.47 -21.76 -15.01
N TYR A 465 -3.91 -22.22 -13.90
CA TYR A 465 -2.51 -22.57 -13.73
C TYR A 465 -2.41 -24.03 -13.33
N SER A 466 -1.39 -24.76 -13.76
CA SER A 466 -1.20 -26.15 -13.36
C SER A 466 0.24 -26.47 -13.04
N LYS A 467 0.43 -27.40 -12.11
CA LYS A 467 1.72 -27.99 -11.78
C LYS A 467 1.59 -29.51 -11.71
N ILE A 468 2.48 -30.19 -12.44
CA ILE A 468 2.57 -31.64 -12.46
C ILE A 468 3.77 -32.07 -11.62
N ILE A 469 3.55 -33.08 -10.78
CA ILE A 469 4.58 -33.74 -9.98
C ILE A 469 4.60 -35.21 -10.40
N HIS A 470 5.73 -35.67 -10.90
CA HIS A 470 5.95 -37.07 -11.17
C HIS A 470 6.42 -37.76 -9.88
N TYR A 471 5.63 -38.71 -9.42
CA TYR A 471 5.90 -39.44 -8.18
C TYR A 471 6.42 -40.83 -8.50
N GLU A 472 7.68 -41.08 -8.16
CA GLU A 472 8.25 -42.41 -8.19
C GLU A 472 8.01 -43.07 -6.83
N LEU A 473 7.31 -44.20 -6.82
CA LEU A 473 7.10 -44.95 -5.61
C LEU A 473 8.48 -45.35 -5.04
N PRO A 474 8.76 -45.15 -3.74
CA PRO A 474 9.95 -45.69 -3.13
C PRO A 474 9.92 -47.23 -3.28
N ASN A 475 11.03 -47.79 -3.79
CA ASN A 475 11.22 -49.21 -4.00
C ASN A 475 11.08 -50.01 -2.69
#